data_7b5cfc4be151b5cc2150b333016ef98d
#
_entry.id   7b5cfc4be151b5cc2150b333016ef98d
#
_cell.length_a   1.000
_cell.length_b   1.000
_cell.length_c   1.000
_cell.angle_alpha   90.00
_cell.angle_beta   90.00
_cell.angle_gamma   90.00
#
_symmetry.space_group_name_H-M   'P 1'
#
loop_
_entity.id
_entity.type
_entity.pdbx_description
1 polymer ?
#
loop_
_entity_poly.entity_id
_entity_poly.type
_entity_poly.pdbx_seq_one_letter_code
_entity_poly.pdbx_strand_id
1 'polypeptide(L)'
;MEQIERISNNPPIAVIGAGHGGLAMAGHLAIMGASVRLYNRGEERLWGVKSSGGIELQGEVSGIGKVEVATNDMKEAIAGTELIMVVVPAVAHRWIAEQMAPHLKDGQIVVLHPGRTLGALEFKQVLIQRNVKADIIVSEAQTFIYASRRTGPAQAHIFGIKNSIPVASVRAHLIPHVIAKLRQYYPQFVPGDNIFKTSFD
;
A
#
# COMPACT_ATOMS: atom_id res chain seq x y z
N MET A 1 -16.14 18.23 -0.66
CA MET A 1 -16.68 17.72 0.61
C MET A 1 -17.21 16.30 0.48
N GLU A 2 -18.14 16.00 -0.43
CA GLU A 2 -18.77 14.69 -0.60
C GLU A 2 -17.75 13.51 -0.83
N GLN A 3 -16.67 13.74 -1.58
CA GLN A 3 -15.65 12.71 -1.82
C GLN A 3 -14.81 12.43 -0.55
N ILE A 4 -14.49 13.46 0.23
CA ILE A 4 -13.75 13.30 1.49
C ILE A 4 -14.61 12.56 2.53
N GLU A 5 -15.90 12.88 2.62
CA GLU A 5 -16.84 12.20 3.52
C GLU A 5 -17.01 10.71 3.14
N ARG A 6 -17.03 10.38 1.85
CA ARG A 6 -17.07 8.98 1.39
C ARG A 6 -15.81 8.22 1.77
N ILE A 7 -14.64 8.83 1.60
CA ILE A 7 -13.34 8.20 1.90
C ILE A 7 -13.18 7.99 3.41
N SER A 8 -13.58 8.96 4.25
CA SER A 8 -13.42 8.86 5.71
C SER A 8 -14.26 7.75 6.36
N ASN A 9 -15.31 7.28 5.69
CA ASN A 9 -16.16 6.18 6.16
C ASN A 9 -15.68 4.79 5.72
N ASN A 10 -14.62 4.72 4.89
CA ASN A 10 -14.04 3.44 4.46
C ASN A 10 -13.23 2.81 5.60
N PRO A 11 -13.05 1.46 5.58
CA PRO A 11 -12.08 0.80 6.45
C PRO A 11 -10.68 1.42 6.33
N PRO A 12 -9.86 1.38 7.38
CA PRO A 12 -8.50 1.91 7.31
C PRO A 12 -7.67 1.19 6.26
N ILE A 13 -6.69 1.91 5.69
CA ILE A 13 -5.73 1.40 4.72
C ILE A 13 -4.39 1.19 5.41
N ALA A 14 -3.82 0.01 5.26
CA ALA A 14 -2.44 -0.22 5.67
C ALA A 14 -1.46 0.16 4.56
N VAL A 15 -0.43 0.92 4.90
CA VAL A 15 0.74 1.17 4.06
C VAL A 15 1.95 0.53 4.71
N ILE A 16 2.50 -0.50 4.05
CA ILE A 16 3.60 -1.29 4.57
C ILE A 16 4.92 -0.82 3.97
N GLY A 17 5.71 -0.15 4.80
CA GLY A 17 6.99 0.45 4.46
C GLY A 17 6.98 1.98 4.60
N ALA A 18 7.90 2.55 5.40
CA ALA A 18 8.08 3.99 5.57
C ALA A 18 9.34 4.50 4.85
N GLY A 19 9.58 3.96 3.66
CA GLY A 19 10.59 4.45 2.73
C GLY A 19 10.15 5.69 1.95
N HIS A 20 10.85 6.01 0.85
CA HIS A 20 10.53 7.15 -0.01
C HIS A 20 9.08 7.08 -0.52
N GLY A 21 8.69 5.93 -1.07
CA GLY A 21 7.34 5.73 -1.62
C GLY A 21 6.27 5.57 -0.55
N GLY A 22 6.54 4.78 0.49
CA GLY A 22 5.54 4.51 1.52
C GLY A 22 5.14 5.75 2.30
N LEU A 23 6.11 6.63 2.60
CA LEU A 23 5.81 7.90 3.25
C LEU A 23 4.95 8.80 2.35
N ALA A 24 5.28 8.89 1.05
CA ALA A 24 4.50 9.66 0.09
C ALA A 24 3.07 9.11 -0.05
N MET A 25 2.91 7.78 -0.16
CA MET A 25 1.59 7.16 -0.29
C MET A 25 0.75 7.32 0.97
N ALA A 26 1.33 7.09 2.15
CA ALA A 26 0.62 7.25 3.42
C ALA A 26 0.16 8.71 3.63
N GLY A 27 1.03 9.68 3.37
CA GLY A 27 0.69 11.10 3.45
C GLY A 27 -0.40 11.50 2.47
N HIS A 28 -0.33 11.06 1.21
CA HIS A 28 -1.35 11.39 0.19
C HIS A 28 -2.71 10.78 0.52
N LEU A 29 -2.77 9.49 0.89
CA LEU A 29 -4.01 8.85 1.34
C LEU A 29 -4.65 9.59 2.51
N ALA A 30 -3.84 10.00 3.50
CA ALA A 30 -4.32 10.74 4.66
C ALA A 30 -4.82 12.15 4.29
N ILE A 31 -4.16 12.86 3.36
CA ILE A 31 -4.63 14.15 2.83
C ILE A 31 -5.98 14.00 2.11
N MET A 32 -6.21 12.88 1.41
CA MET A 32 -7.49 12.57 0.80
C MET A 32 -8.59 12.23 1.82
N GLY A 33 -8.27 12.11 3.10
CA GLY A 33 -9.21 11.80 4.17
C GLY A 33 -9.30 10.33 4.55
N ALA A 34 -8.44 9.46 4.01
CA ALA A 34 -8.40 8.07 4.41
C ALA A 34 -7.81 7.90 5.82
N SER A 35 -8.38 6.97 6.60
CA SER A 35 -7.73 6.46 7.82
C SER A 35 -6.54 5.60 7.41
N VAL A 36 -5.32 6.01 7.77
CA VAL A 36 -4.07 5.37 7.32
C VAL A 36 -3.31 4.78 8.50
N ARG A 37 -2.90 3.51 8.35
CA ARG A 37 -1.99 2.82 9.25
C ARG A 37 -0.68 2.56 8.54
N LEU A 38 0.38 3.19 9.04
CA LEU A 38 1.73 3.09 8.48
C LEU A 38 2.56 2.09 9.27
N TYR A 39 3.06 1.07 8.57
CA TYR A 39 3.99 0.09 9.14
C TYR A 39 5.42 0.32 8.66
N ASN A 40 6.37 0.14 9.57
CA ASN A 40 7.77 -0.07 9.20
C ASN A 40 8.46 -1.00 10.20
N ARG A 41 9.35 -1.88 9.71
CA ARG A 41 10.08 -2.81 10.55
C ARG A 41 10.91 -2.13 11.65
N GLY A 42 11.64 -1.07 11.27
CA GLY A 42 12.47 -0.30 12.20
C GLY A 42 11.70 0.92 12.71
N GLU A 43 11.78 1.13 14.02
CA GLU A 43 11.12 2.24 14.72
C GLU A 43 11.70 3.61 14.32
N GLU A 44 12.97 3.66 13.95
CA GLU A 44 13.68 4.88 13.57
C GLU A 44 13.02 5.64 12.41
N ARG A 45 12.36 4.92 11.51
CA ARG A 45 11.63 5.53 10.38
C ARG A 45 10.24 6.04 10.73
N LEU A 46 9.70 5.57 11.86
CA LEU A 46 8.37 5.94 12.35
C LEU A 46 8.42 7.10 13.34
N TRP A 47 9.55 7.31 13.99
CA TRP A 47 9.69 8.32 15.03
C TRP A 47 9.21 9.71 14.60
N GLY A 48 9.62 10.19 13.43
CA GLY A 48 9.20 11.49 12.91
C GLY A 48 7.69 11.59 12.74
N VAL A 49 7.06 10.55 12.16
CA VAL A 49 5.61 10.50 11.94
C VAL A 49 4.85 10.44 13.27
N LYS A 50 5.33 9.67 14.24
CA LYS A 50 4.75 9.60 15.59
C LYS A 50 4.84 10.94 16.31
N SER A 51 5.98 11.63 16.21
CA SER A 51 6.23 12.90 16.87
C SER A 51 5.39 14.05 16.30
N SER A 52 5.22 14.09 14.96
CA SER A 52 4.44 15.14 14.28
C SER A 52 2.95 14.81 14.16
N GLY A 53 2.56 13.55 14.39
CA GLY A 53 1.19 13.08 14.21
C GLY A 53 0.75 13.00 12.74
N GLY A 54 1.67 13.17 11.78
CA GLY A 54 1.34 13.15 10.35
C GLY A 54 2.57 13.22 9.45
N ILE A 55 2.29 13.32 8.15
CA ILE A 55 3.31 13.37 7.09
C ILE A 55 3.07 14.64 6.27
N GLU A 56 4.09 15.47 6.18
CA GLU A 56 4.10 16.64 5.31
C GLU A 56 4.50 16.24 3.90
N LEU A 57 3.68 16.59 2.93
CA LEU A 57 3.95 16.40 1.50
C LEU A 57 4.19 17.75 0.81
N GLN A 58 5.08 17.72 -0.18
CA GLN A 58 5.41 18.83 -1.05
C GLN A 58 5.45 18.34 -2.52
N GLY A 59 5.31 19.25 -3.46
CA GLY A 59 5.34 18.99 -4.91
C GLY A 59 3.94 18.84 -5.48
N GLU A 60 3.70 17.81 -6.30
CA GLU A 60 2.41 17.55 -6.95
C GLU A 60 1.23 17.40 -5.97
N VAL A 61 1.53 17.01 -4.74
CA VAL A 61 0.58 17.02 -3.63
C VAL A 61 1.23 17.78 -2.49
N SER A 62 0.51 18.74 -1.91
CA SER A 62 0.99 19.55 -0.80
C SER A 62 0.02 19.49 0.38
N GLY A 63 0.55 19.45 1.59
CA GLY A 63 -0.24 19.47 2.82
C GLY A 63 0.27 18.50 3.87
N ILE A 64 -0.48 18.38 4.97
CA ILE A 64 -0.17 17.47 6.07
C ILE A 64 -1.26 16.41 6.17
N GLY A 65 -0.88 15.15 5.91
CA GLY A 65 -1.75 13.99 6.09
C GLY A 65 -1.59 13.43 7.51
N LYS A 66 -2.65 13.42 8.30
CA LYS A 66 -2.65 12.80 9.64
C LYS A 66 -2.70 11.29 9.52
N VAL A 67 -1.73 10.60 10.14
CA VAL A 67 -1.66 9.14 10.18
C VAL A 67 -2.32 8.65 11.47
N GLU A 68 -3.30 7.73 11.35
CA GLU A 68 -4.00 7.18 12.51
C GLU A 68 -3.08 6.35 13.41
N VAL A 69 -2.31 5.47 12.79
CA VAL A 69 -1.36 4.58 13.48
C VAL A 69 -0.05 4.54 12.71
N ALA A 70 1.07 4.73 13.41
CA ALA A 70 2.40 4.46 12.90
C ALA A 70 3.07 3.43 13.81
N THR A 71 3.31 2.21 13.33
CA THR A 71 3.67 1.06 14.16
C THR A 71 4.68 0.13 13.51
N ASN A 72 5.46 -0.58 14.33
CA ASN A 72 6.28 -1.71 13.92
C ASN A 72 5.62 -3.06 14.25
N ASP A 73 4.40 -3.06 14.75
CA ASP A 73 3.57 -4.27 14.92
C ASP A 73 2.71 -4.51 13.68
N MET A 74 3.01 -5.60 12.96
CA MET A 74 2.27 -5.98 11.75
C MET A 74 0.80 -6.28 12.03
N LYS A 75 0.49 -6.89 13.19
CA LYS A 75 -0.88 -7.17 13.58
C LYS A 75 -1.70 -5.90 13.73
N GLU A 76 -1.15 -4.91 14.43
CA GLU A 76 -1.79 -3.60 14.60
C GLU A 76 -1.97 -2.88 13.27
N ALA A 77 -0.95 -2.91 12.40
CA ALA A 77 -0.99 -2.24 11.12
C ALA A 77 -2.11 -2.72 10.19
N ILE A 78 -2.36 -4.03 10.14
CA ILE A 78 -3.33 -4.61 9.18
C ILE A 78 -4.68 -4.96 9.82
N ALA A 79 -4.86 -4.72 11.12
CA ALA A 79 -6.11 -5.03 11.81
C ALA A 79 -7.28 -4.19 11.27
N GLY A 80 -8.36 -4.85 10.82
CA GLY A 80 -9.56 -4.20 10.29
C GLY A 80 -9.38 -3.47 8.96
N THR A 81 -8.22 -3.60 8.31
CA THR A 81 -7.99 -3.04 6.97
C THR A 81 -8.57 -3.95 5.90
N GLU A 82 -9.16 -3.37 4.86
CA GLU A 82 -9.54 -4.10 3.65
C GLU A 82 -8.42 -4.02 2.60
N LEU A 83 -7.76 -2.87 2.49
CA LEU A 83 -6.73 -2.60 1.49
C LEU A 83 -5.36 -2.46 2.16
N ILE A 84 -4.39 -3.26 1.71
CA ILE A 84 -3.03 -3.29 2.21
C ILE A 84 -2.07 -2.97 1.06
N MET A 85 -1.46 -1.80 1.10
CA MET A 85 -0.49 -1.31 0.11
C MET A 85 0.91 -1.68 0.56
N VAL A 86 1.55 -2.62 -0.11
CA VAL A 86 2.92 -3.05 0.21
C VAL A 86 3.92 -2.23 -0.60
N VAL A 87 4.60 -1.29 0.05
CA VAL A 87 5.49 -0.30 -0.57
C VAL A 87 6.92 -0.51 -0.07
N VAL A 88 7.48 -1.65 -0.41
CA VAL A 88 8.84 -2.05 -0.06
C VAL A 88 9.60 -2.54 -1.30
N PRO A 89 10.95 -2.57 -1.27
CA PRO A 89 11.73 -3.23 -2.32
C PRO A 89 11.35 -4.71 -2.48
N ALA A 90 11.45 -5.24 -3.70
CA ALA A 90 11.06 -6.61 -4.03
C ALA A 90 11.74 -7.67 -3.14
N VAL A 91 13.00 -7.46 -2.76
CA VAL A 91 13.75 -8.34 -1.85
C VAL A 91 13.11 -8.50 -0.46
N ALA A 92 12.19 -7.62 -0.09
CA ALA A 92 11.49 -7.68 1.19
C ALA A 92 10.12 -8.36 1.10
N HIS A 93 9.60 -8.67 -0.11
CA HIS A 93 8.24 -9.21 -0.29
C HIS A 93 8.04 -10.52 0.48
N ARG A 94 8.97 -11.45 0.38
CA ARG A 94 8.93 -12.73 1.12
C ARG A 94 8.80 -12.51 2.62
N TRP A 95 9.69 -11.69 3.18
CA TRP A 95 9.68 -11.40 4.62
C TRP A 95 8.38 -10.72 5.06
N ILE A 96 7.88 -9.75 4.30
CA ILE A 96 6.60 -9.08 4.58
C ILE A 96 5.45 -10.10 4.56
N ALA A 97 5.40 -10.99 3.57
CA ALA A 97 4.38 -12.02 3.48
C ALA A 97 4.40 -12.94 4.72
N GLU A 98 5.60 -13.32 5.19
CA GLU A 98 5.78 -14.13 6.39
C GLU A 98 5.27 -13.43 7.66
N GLN A 99 5.56 -12.11 7.80
CA GLN A 99 5.09 -11.31 8.93
C GLN A 99 3.57 -11.11 8.90
N MET A 100 2.98 -10.96 7.74
CA MET A 100 1.53 -10.75 7.58
C MET A 100 0.74 -12.04 7.78
N ALA A 101 1.28 -13.18 7.37
CA ALA A 101 0.60 -14.47 7.32
C ALA A 101 -0.24 -14.82 8.56
N PRO A 102 0.23 -14.68 9.81
CA PRO A 102 -0.54 -15.04 10.99
C PRO A 102 -1.70 -14.08 11.32
N HIS A 103 -1.76 -12.92 10.67
CA HIS A 103 -2.68 -11.83 11.01
C HIS A 103 -3.70 -11.52 9.92
N LEU A 104 -3.52 -12.08 8.72
CA LEU A 104 -4.43 -11.86 7.58
C LEU A 104 -5.82 -12.43 7.84
N LYS A 105 -6.85 -11.73 7.33
CA LYS A 105 -8.26 -12.06 7.46
C LYS A 105 -8.94 -12.13 6.10
N ASP A 106 -10.06 -12.88 6.02
CA ASP A 106 -10.85 -12.98 4.80
C ASP A 106 -11.21 -11.61 4.21
N GLY A 107 -11.15 -11.52 2.90
CA GLY A 107 -11.53 -10.33 2.14
C GLY A 107 -10.45 -9.25 2.02
N GLN A 108 -9.30 -9.40 2.70
CA GLN A 108 -8.22 -8.44 2.58
C GLN A 108 -7.56 -8.50 1.19
N ILE A 109 -7.27 -7.33 0.64
CA ILE A 109 -6.60 -7.13 -0.65
C ILE A 109 -5.19 -6.62 -0.38
N VAL A 110 -4.20 -7.41 -0.76
CA VAL A 110 -2.78 -7.04 -0.72
C VAL A 110 -2.35 -6.62 -2.11
N VAL A 111 -1.82 -5.41 -2.24
CA VAL A 111 -1.30 -4.88 -3.51
C VAL A 111 0.16 -4.52 -3.37
N LEU A 112 1.04 -5.14 -4.13
CA LEU A 112 2.47 -4.84 -4.17
C LEU A 112 2.73 -3.63 -5.08
N HIS A 113 3.49 -2.65 -4.60
CA HIS A 113 3.80 -1.41 -5.30
C HIS A 113 5.31 -1.15 -5.44
N PRO A 114 5.96 -1.67 -6.49
CA PRO A 114 5.49 -2.62 -7.50
C PRO A 114 5.68 -4.09 -7.09
N GLY A 115 5.08 -5.02 -7.84
CA GLY A 115 5.30 -6.45 -7.68
C GLY A 115 6.68 -6.91 -8.12
N ARG A 116 7.12 -6.49 -9.31
CA ARG A 116 8.41 -6.84 -9.93
C ARG A 116 8.78 -8.33 -9.85
N THR A 117 9.21 -8.89 -10.96
CA THR A 117 9.80 -10.24 -11.03
C THR A 117 8.95 -11.31 -10.31
N LEU A 118 7.62 -11.34 -10.61
CA LEU A 118 6.64 -12.28 -10.05
C LEU A 118 6.41 -12.13 -8.53
N GLY A 119 6.53 -10.91 -8.01
CA GLY A 119 6.39 -10.64 -6.57
C GLY A 119 5.06 -11.09 -5.99
N ALA A 120 3.94 -10.90 -6.70
CA ALA A 120 2.63 -11.36 -6.24
C ALA A 120 2.53 -12.88 -6.18
N LEU A 121 3.18 -13.61 -7.10
CA LEU A 121 3.23 -15.07 -7.06
C LEU A 121 4.09 -15.56 -5.91
N GLU A 122 5.26 -14.95 -5.68
CA GLU A 122 6.10 -15.25 -4.52
C GLU A 122 5.34 -15.00 -3.22
N PHE A 123 4.69 -13.85 -3.09
CA PHE A 123 3.89 -13.50 -1.93
C PHE A 123 2.81 -14.54 -1.67
N LYS A 124 2.03 -14.91 -2.69
CA LYS A 124 0.99 -15.95 -2.58
C LYS A 124 1.57 -17.30 -2.19
N GLN A 125 2.72 -17.69 -2.75
CA GLN A 125 3.40 -18.94 -2.41
C GLN A 125 3.80 -18.99 -0.93
N VAL A 126 4.28 -17.87 -0.38
CA VAL A 126 4.61 -17.77 1.05
C VAL A 126 3.34 -17.96 1.91
N LEU A 127 2.22 -17.34 1.55
CA LEU A 127 0.96 -17.52 2.29
C LEU A 127 0.51 -18.99 2.29
N ILE A 128 0.68 -19.71 1.17
CA ILE A 128 0.40 -21.15 1.09
C ILE A 128 1.33 -21.94 2.01
N GLN A 129 2.64 -21.69 1.95
CA GLN A 129 3.64 -22.34 2.80
C GLN A 129 3.40 -22.11 4.29
N ARG A 130 2.91 -20.92 4.66
CA ARG A 130 2.51 -20.57 6.04
C ARG A 130 1.11 -21.06 6.42
N ASN A 131 0.47 -21.83 5.52
CA ASN A 131 -0.85 -22.44 5.75
C ASN A 131 -1.95 -21.42 6.08
N VAL A 132 -1.89 -20.22 5.48
CA VAL A 132 -2.91 -19.20 5.64
C VAL A 132 -4.22 -19.70 5.05
N LYS A 133 -5.27 -19.74 5.89
CA LYS A 133 -6.62 -20.22 5.50
C LYS A 133 -7.52 -19.09 5.03
N ALA A 134 -7.20 -17.87 5.42
CA ALA A 134 -7.96 -16.70 5.02
C ALA A 134 -8.00 -16.52 3.50
N ASP A 135 -9.14 -16.09 2.97
CA ASP A 135 -9.33 -15.80 1.55
C ASP A 135 -8.78 -14.40 1.21
N ILE A 136 -7.53 -14.37 0.79
CA ILE A 136 -6.77 -13.13 0.50
C ILE A 136 -6.64 -12.93 -0.99
N ILE A 137 -6.89 -11.71 -1.46
CA ILE A 137 -6.61 -11.29 -2.84
C ILE A 137 -5.19 -10.71 -2.89
N VAL A 138 -4.30 -11.35 -3.64
CA VAL A 138 -2.93 -10.85 -3.87
C VAL A 138 -2.84 -10.30 -5.28
N SER A 139 -2.43 -9.03 -5.36
CA SER A 139 -2.30 -8.28 -6.61
C SER A 139 -0.98 -7.52 -6.65
N GLU A 140 -0.59 -7.05 -7.82
CA GLU A 140 0.58 -6.20 -8.00
C GLU A 140 0.34 -5.11 -9.03
N ALA A 141 0.92 -3.95 -8.79
CA ALA A 141 1.05 -2.88 -9.75
C ALA A 141 2.34 -3.07 -10.56
N GLN A 142 2.29 -2.76 -11.86
CA GLN A 142 3.44 -2.80 -12.76
C GLN A 142 4.59 -1.92 -12.26
N THR A 143 4.25 -0.78 -11.72
CA THR A 143 5.21 0.20 -11.21
C THR A 143 4.65 0.98 -10.04
N PHE A 144 5.52 1.68 -9.31
CA PHE A 144 5.08 2.59 -8.26
C PHE A 144 4.44 3.85 -8.86
N ILE A 145 3.39 4.37 -8.20
CA ILE A 145 2.58 5.47 -8.71
C ILE A 145 3.31 6.82 -8.73
N TYR A 146 4.27 7.02 -7.83
CA TYR A 146 4.98 8.30 -7.71
C TYR A 146 6.44 8.22 -8.16
N ALA A 147 6.92 9.36 -8.68
CA ALA A 147 8.30 9.77 -8.53
C ALA A 147 8.38 10.58 -7.23
N SER A 148 8.97 10.03 -6.17
CA SER A 148 8.97 10.66 -4.85
C SER A 148 10.27 10.43 -4.08
N ARG A 149 10.55 11.31 -3.13
CA ARG A 149 11.68 11.19 -2.23
C ARG A 149 11.31 11.63 -0.82
N ARG A 150 11.72 10.88 0.18
CA ARG A 150 11.69 11.29 1.58
C ARG A 150 12.71 12.42 1.77
N THR A 151 12.29 13.55 2.32
CA THR A 151 13.10 14.76 2.53
C THR A 151 13.37 15.03 4.00
N GLY A 152 12.61 14.38 4.90
CA GLY A 152 12.78 14.52 6.33
C GLY A 152 12.18 13.32 7.11
N PRO A 153 12.21 13.37 8.44
CA PRO A 153 11.69 12.28 9.28
C PRO A 153 10.21 11.96 9.05
N ALA A 154 9.39 13.00 8.76
CA ALA A 154 7.97 12.88 8.42
C ALA A 154 7.63 13.72 7.18
N GLN A 155 8.56 13.84 6.23
CA GLN A 155 8.40 14.67 5.04
C GLN A 155 8.74 13.91 3.78
N ALA A 156 7.97 14.12 2.72
CA ALA A 156 8.26 13.59 1.40
C ALA A 156 7.90 14.59 0.31
N HIS A 157 8.66 14.57 -0.79
CA HIS A 157 8.38 15.34 -1.99
C HIS A 157 7.91 14.40 -3.11
N ILE A 158 6.78 14.73 -3.73
CA ILE A 158 6.24 14.04 -4.91
C ILE A 158 6.56 14.88 -6.14
N PHE A 159 7.48 14.41 -6.97
CA PHE A 159 7.90 15.08 -8.19
C PHE A 159 6.95 14.84 -9.36
N GLY A 160 6.18 13.77 -9.31
CA GLY A 160 5.22 13.42 -10.35
C GLY A 160 4.36 12.22 -9.96
N ILE A 161 3.16 12.19 -10.52
CA ILE A 161 2.18 11.11 -10.40
C ILE A 161 1.98 10.52 -11.79
N LYS A 162 2.06 9.19 -11.92
CA LYS A 162 1.86 8.50 -13.19
C LYS A 162 0.39 8.56 -13.62
N ASN A 163 0.16 8.68 -14.93
CA ASN A 163 -1.19 8.81 -15.48
C ASN A 163 -1.95 7.48 -15.54
N SER A 164 -1.23 6.36 -15.69
CA SER A 164 -1.84 5.03 -15.83
C SER A 164 -0.89 3.96 -15.30
N ILE A 165 -1.43 3.03 -14.51
CA ILE A 165 -0.66 1.94 -13.90
C ILE A 165 -1.47 0.66 -13.98
N PRO A 166 -1.06 -0.30 -14.82
CA PRO A 166 -1.66 -1.62 -14.86
C PRO A 166 -1.51 -2.36 -13.52
N VAL A 167 -2.60 -2.98 -13.07
CA VAL A 167 -2.64 -3.84 -11.89
C VAL A 167 -3.17 -5.20 -12.29
N ALA A 168 -2.47 -6.26 -11.90
CA ALA A 168 -2.94 -7.62 -12.09
C ALA A 168 -3.07 -8.37 -10.76
N SER A 169 -3.91 -9.39 -10.73
CA SER A 169 -4.13 -10.25 -9.56
C SER A 169 -3.75 -11.69 -9.87
N VAL A 170 -3.26 -12.41 -8.86
CA VAL A 170 -3.03 -13.85 -8.96
C VAL A 170 -4.33 -14.57 -9.33
N ARG A 171 -5.47 -14.10 -8.84
CA ARG A 171 -6.82 -14.51 -9.29
C ARG A 171 -7.36 -13.48 -10.26
N ALA A 172 -7.07 -13.65 -11.57
CA ALA A 172 -7.37 -12.66 -12.60
C ALA A 172 -8.84 -12.20 -12.65
N HIS A 173 -9.80 -13.08 -12.36
CA HIS A 173 -11.23 -12.75 -12.34
C HIS A 173 -11.62 -11.74 -11.23
N LEU A 174 -10.76 -11.51 -10.24
CA LEU A 174 -11.00 -10.54 -9.16
C LEU A 174 -10.45 -9.13 -9.47
N ILE A 175 -9.80 -8.94 -10.61
CA ILE A 175 -9.26 -7.62 -11.00
C ILE A 175 -10.32 -6.51 -11.00
N PRO A 176 -11.54 -6.71 -11.50
CA PRO A 176 -12.56 -5.65 -11.44
C PRO A 176 -12.82 -5.17 -10.01
N HIS A 177 -12.86 -6.08 -9.05
CA HIS A 177 -13.04 -5.75 -7.63
C HIS A 177 -11.84 -4.98 -7.06
N VAL A 178 -10.61 -5.44 -7.33
CA VAL A 178 -9.38 -4.77 -6.90
C VAL A 178 -9.30 -3.34 -7.45
N ILE A 179 -9.58 -3.17 -8.75
CA ILE A 179 -9.56 -1.85 -9.41
C ILE A 179 -10.63 -0.93 -8.83
N ALA A 180 -11.84 -1.43 -8.58
CA ALA A 180 -12.91 -0.65 -7.96
C ALA A 180 -12.51 -0.10 -6.57
N LYS A 181 -11.76 -0.90 -5.77
CA LYS A 181 -11.24 -0.47 -4.48
C LYS A 181 -10.12 0.55 -4.61
N LEU A 182 -9.14 0.30 -5.48
CA LEU A 182 -8.01 1.19 -5.70
C LEU A 182 -8.46 2.56 -6.24
N ARG A 183 -9.42 2.59 -7.18
CA ARG A 183 -9.92 3.82 -7.82
C ARG A 183 -10.72 4.74 -6.89
N GLN A 184 -11.09 4.29 -5.72
CA GLN A 184 -11.66 5.19 -4.70
C GLN A 184 -10.63 6.25 -4.27
N TYR A 185 -9.33 5.95 -4.40
CA TYR A 185 -8.21 6.80 -4.02
C TYR A 185 -7.37 7.26 -5.22
N TYR A 186 -7.10 6.35 -6.14
CA TYR A 186 -6.18 6.54 -7.26
C TYR A 186 -6.82 6.14 -8.59
N PRO A 187 -7.39 7.09 -9.33
CA PRO A 187 -8.01 6.81 -10.64
C PRO A 187 -7.02 6.28 -11.69
N GLN A 188 -5.71 6.44 -11.44
CA GLN A 188 -4.64 5.99 -12.31
C GLN A 188 -4.51 4.47 -12.45
N PHE A 189 -5.03 3.71 -11.49
CA PHE A 189 -4.96 2.25 -11.58
C PHE A 189 -5.94 1.71 -12.62
N VAL A 190 -5.41 0.90 -13.53
CA VAL A 190 -6.16 0.28 -14.63
C VAL A 190 -5.99 -1.24 -14.61
N PRO A 191 -6.96 -2.01 -15.13
CA PRO A 191 -6.77 -3.45 -15.28
C PRO A 191 -5.53 -3.77 -16.13
N GLY A 192 -4.65 -4.61 -15.61
CA GLY A 192 -3.55 -5.22 -16.35
C GLY A 192 -3.97 -6.57 -16.92
N ASP A 193 -3.29 -7.02 -17.97
CA ASP A 193 -3.64 -8.26 -18.67
C ASP A 193 -3.45 -9.50 -17.78
N ASN A 194 -2.31 -9.60 -17.12
CA ASN A 194 -1.97 -10.70 -16.22
C ASN A 194 -0.71 -10.39 -15.40
N ILE A 195 -0.43 -11.23 -14.39
CA ILE A 195 0.74 -11.08 -13.50
C ILE A 195 2.06 -11.11 -14.28
N PHE A 196 2.21 -11.96 -15.26
CA PHE A 196 3.48 -12.05 -16.01
C PHE A 196 3.78 -10.72 -16.71
N LYS A 197 2.78 -10.14 -17.38
CA LYS A 197 2.97 -8.87 -18.07
C LYS A 197 3.24 -7.72 -17.09
N THR A 198 2.50 -7.63 -16.00
CA THR A 198 2.74 -6.58 -14.99
C THR A 198 4.10 -6.72 -14.29
N SER A 199 4.63 -7.93 -14.18
CA SER A 199 5.92 -8.19 -13.53
C SER A 199 7.14 -7.89 -14.41
N PHE A 200 7.02 -8.01 -15.74
CA PHE A 200 8.17 -7.97 -16.65
C PHE A 200 8.18 -6.76 -17.60
N ASP A 201 7.08 -6.05 -17.79
CA ASP A 201 7.00 -4.79 -18.54
C ASP A 201 7.35 -3.60 -17.64
#